data_29b259de0cdee10dc6320e4a525b525c
#
_entry.id   29b259de0cdee10dc6320e4a525b525c
#
_cell.length_a   1.000
_cell.length_b   1.000
_cell.length_c   1.000
_cell.angle_alpha   90.00
_cell.angle_beta   90.00
_cell.angle_gamma   90.00
#
_symmetry.space_group_name_H-M   'P 1'
#
loop_
_entity.id
_entity.type
_entity.pdbx_description
1 polymer ?
#
loop_
_entity_poly.entity_id
_entity_poly.type
_entity_poly.pdbx_seq_one_letter_code
_entity_poly.pdbx_strand_id
1 'polypeptide(L)'
;MADVRAELMEGRAVLPRIGEVRVGDRASLPYLVVDVAGEQVEPISQFLRELTLGDRSALTVKSYAHDLLRWWRLLDLLGVVWDRATTDEVAVLVGWLRCAPNPQRRRRSGGGPPAGTVNVKTGKPSLAAGYAPATVNHALSVLSAFYDFHARRGRGPVINPVPVASARRSMLAHHNPMHAVPRAPRALLRQKVPDRTPRAIPDPLWDELFAAMTCHRDWALLALYVCSGARASELLALLIEHVDWAGQRIWVVSKGSRA
;
A
#
# COMPACT_ATOMS: atom_id res chain seq x y z
N MET A 1 6.20 7.32 -35.06
CA MET A 1 6.63 7.31 -33.64
C MET A 1 5.86 6.21 -32.94
N ALA A 2 6.56 5.26 -32.32
CA ALA A 2 5.88 4.23 -31.52
C ALA A 2 5.03 4.93 -30.44
N ASP A 3 3.83 4.41 -30.23
CA ASP A 3 2.95 4.95 -29.20
C ASP A 3 3.48 4.54 -27.81
N VAL A 4 4.19 5.46 -27.14
CA VAL A 4 4.75 5.27 -25.80
C VAL A 4 3.69 4.77 -24.81
N ARG A 5 2.42 5.16 -24.97
CA ARG A 5 1.32 4.69 -24.13
C ARG A 5 1.08 3.19 -24.32
N ALA A 6 1.05 2.72 -25.58
CA ALA A 6 0.90 1.31 -25.88
C ALA A 6 2.11 0.50 -25.36
N GLU A 7 3.33 0.99 -25.54
CA GLU A 7 4.53 0.32 -25.04
C GLU A 7 4.55 0.19 -23.52
N LEU A 8 4.11 1.22 -22.79
CA LEU A 8 3.96 1.17 -21.33
C LEU A 8 2.92 0.13 -20.91
N MET A 9 1.74 0.12 -21.57
CA MET A 9 0.65 -0.81 -21.25
C MET A 9 1.02 -2.26 -21.51
N GLU A 10 1.91 -2.52 -22.46
CA GLU A 10 2.43 -3.85 -22.79
C GLU A 10 3.71 -4.23 -22.05
N GLY A 11 4.23 -3.35 -21.20
CA GLY A 11 5.42 -3.60 -20.39
C GLY A 11 6.73 -3.55 -21.16
N ARG A 12 6.74 -3.03 -22.39
CA ARG A 12 7.96 -2.83 -23.21
C ARG A 12 8.73 -1.58 -22.82
N ALA A 13 8.03 -0.54 -22.36
CA ALA A 13 8.66 0.67 -21.87
C ALA A 13 8.83 0.66 -20.34
N VAL A 14 9.89 1.28 -19.86
CA VAL A 14 10.22 1.40 -18.43
C VAL A 14 10.10 2.86 -18.02
N LEU A 15 9.51 3.13 -16.86
CA LEU A 15 9.47 4.49 -16.32
C LEU A 15 10.88 5.00 -16.03
N PRO A 16 11.17 6.27 -16.35
CA PRO A 16 12.47 6.90 -16.07
C PRO A 16 12.72 6.91 -14.56
N ARG A 17 14.00 6.82 -14.17
CA ARG A 17 14.40 6.88 -12.75
C ARG A 17 14.72 8.33 -12.34
N ILE A 18 13.87 9.25 -12.70
CA ILE A 18 13.97 10.66 -12.31
C ILE A 18 13.32 10.87 -10.95
N GLY A 19 13.87 11.81 -10.19
CA GLY A 19 13.37 12.17 -8.87
C GLY A 19 13.45 11.02 -7.84
N GLU A 20 13.24 11.35 -6.61
CA GLU A 20 13.25 10.39 -5.49
C GLU A 20 12.39 10.84 -4.31
N VAL A 21 12.10 9.90 -3.40
CA VAL A 21 11.50 10.20 -2.10
C VAL A 21 12.63 10.40 -1.10
N ARG A 22 12.69 11.58 -0.49
CA ARG A 22 13.66 11.93 0.57
C ARG A 22 12.97 12.00 1.93
N VAL A 23 13.75 11.82 2.98
CA VAL A 23 13.33 12.14 4.34
C VAL A 23 13.31 13.66 4.46
N GLY A 24 12.22 14.21 4.93
CA GLY A 24 12.10 15.65 5.19
C GLY A 24 12.74 16.02 6.53
N ASP A 25 13.13 17.27 6.64
CA ASP A 25 13.72 17.89 7.83
C ASP A 25 12.68 18.40 8.84
N ARG A 26 11.41 18.41 8.45
CA ARG A 26 10.30 18.95 9.25
C ARG A 26 9.31 17.86 9.65
N ALA A 27 8.89 17.89 10.91
CA ALA A 27 7.86 16.98 11.42
C ALA A 27 6.53 17.08 10.62
N SER A 28 6.21 18.28 10.11
CA SER A 28 5.02 18.51 9.27
C SER A 28 5.12 17.91 7.87
N LEU A 29 6.31 17.52 7.42
CA LEU A 29 6.55 16.88 6.14
C LEU A 29 7.68 15.84 6.28
N PRO A 30 7.41 14.67 6.90
CA PRO A 30 8.43 13.68 7.19
C PRO A 30 9.04 13.01 5.95
N TYR A 31 8.35 13.10 4.83
CA TYR A 31 8.83 12.63 3.52
C TYR A 31 8.40 13.63 2.45
N LEU A 32 9.27 13.86 1.48
CA LEU A 32 9.03 14.73 0.33
C LEU A 32 9.46 14.03 -0.96
N VAL A 33 8.91 14.48 -2.08
CA VAL A 33 9.29 14.03 -3.41
C VAL A 33 10.08 15.17 -4.06
N VAL A 34 11.25 14.84 -4.60
CA VAL A 34 12.05 15.77 -5.39
C VAL A 34 12.10 15.31 -6.84
N ASP A 35 12.23 16.26 -7.74
CA ASP A 35 12.36 16.04 -9.18
C ASP A 35 13.81 15.71 -9.60
N VAL A 36 14.08 15.77 -10.90
CA VAL A 36 15.41 15.53 -11.48
C VAL A 36 16.44 16.60 -11.08
N ALA A 37 16.02 17.83 -10.82
CA ALA A 37 16.87 18.92 -10.37
C ALA A 37 17.12 18.88 -8.86
N GLY A 38 16.46 17.99 -8.14
CA GLY A 38 16.50 17.91 -6.69
C GLY A 38 15.54 18.89 -6.00
N GLU A 39 14.72 19.59 -6.79
CA GLU A 39 13.74 20.54 -6.30
C GLU A 39 12.47 19.80 -5.82
N GLN A 40 11.86 20.36 -4.80
CA GLN A 40 10.64 19.80 -4.20
C GLN A 40 9.47 19.89 -5.18
N VAL A 41 8.80 18.76 -5.43
CA VAL A 41 7.56 18.72 -6.22
C VAL A 41 6.41 19.26 -5.37
N GLU A 42 6.14 20.56 -5.51
CA GLU A 42 5.25 21.30 -4.62
C GLU A 42 3.82 20.73 -4.55
N PRO A 43 3.14 20.34 -5.65
CA PRO A 43 1.81 19.75 -5.56
C PRO A 43 1.78 18.49 -4.68
N ILE A 44 2.78 17.63 -4.80
CA ILE A 44 2.89 16.42 -4.00
C ILE A 44 3.13 16.77 -2.53
N SER A 45 4.05 17.69 -2.28
CA SER A 45 4.43 18.10 -0.92
C SER A 45 3.28 18.74 -0.14
N GLN A 46 2.44 19.53 -0.81
CA GLN A 46 1.25 20.10 -0.21
C GLN A 46 0.25 19.02 0.23
N PHE A 47 0.04 18.02 -0.60
CA PHE A 47 -0.83 16.90 -0.27
C PHE A 47 -0.25 16.03 0.87
N LEU A 48 1.06 15.73 0.84
CA LEU A 48 1.72 14.96 1.89
C LEU A 48 1.68 15.69 3.25
N ARG A 49 1.81 17.03 3.24
CA ARG A 49 1.65 17.87 4.43
C ARG A 49 0.24 17.79 5.00
N GLU A 50 -0.79 17.81 4.15
CA GLU A 50 -2.18 17.60 4.57
C GLU A 50 -2.41 16.25 5.25
N LEU A 51 -1.80 15.19 4.70
CA LEU A 51 -1.87 13.85 5.31
C LEU A 51 -1.25 13.83 6.72
N THR A 52 -0.15 14.53 6.91
CA THR A 52 0.53 14.64 8.20
C THR A 52 -0.32 15.44 9.19
N LEU A 53 -0.93 16.54 8.76
CA LEU A 53 -1.87 17.33 9.57
C LEU A 53 -3.12 16.52 9.93
N GLY A 54 -3.56 15.62 9.03
CA GLY A 54 -4.65 14.67 9.28
C GLY A 54 -4.23 13.44 10.09
N ASP A 55 -3.09 13.51 10.78
CA ASP A 55 -2.58 12.48 11.69
C ASP A 55 -2.28 11.12 11.02
N ARG A 56 -1.93 11.12 9.74
CA ARG A 56 -1.47 9.90 9.07
C ARG A 56 -0.04 9.56 9.50
N SER A 57 0.21 8.27 9.76
CA SER A 57 1.54 7.81 10.14
C SER A 57 2.59 8.16 9.09
N ALA A 58 3.83 8.45 9.51
CA ALA A 58 4.94 8.74 8.62
C ALA A 58 5.16 7.65 7.55
N LEU A 59 4.93 6.38 7.88
CA LEU A 59 5.01 5.28 6.90
C LEU A 59 3.91 5.34 5.85
N THR A 60 2.71 5.81 6.21
CA THR A 60 1.64 6.08 5.23
C THR A 60 2.04 7.19 4.28
N VAL A 61 2.57 8.31 4.82
CA VAL A 61 3.07 9.44 4.02
C VAL A 61 4.17 8.96 3.06
N LYS A 62 5.13 8.14 3.55
CA LYS A 62 6.16 7.53 2.71
C LYS A 62 5.60 6.68 1.57
N SER A 63 4.62 5.83 1.88
CA SER A 63 3.98 4.98 0.86
C SER A 63 3.30 5.82 -0.22
N TYR A 64 2.58 6.86 0.18
CA TYR A 64 1.91 7.80 -0.73
C TYR A 64 2.92 8.56 -1.59
N ALA A 65 4.02 9.03 -0.99
CA ALA A 65 5.11 9.69 -1.72
C ALA A 65 5.67 8.80 -2.84
N HIS A 66 5.88 7.50 -2.59
CA HIS A 66 6.36 6.57 -3.62
C HIS A 66 5.34 6.33 -4.74
N ASP A 67 4.05 6.26 -4.44
CA ASP A 67 3.02 6.11 -5.46
C ASP A 67 2.89 7.38 -6.32
N LEU A 68 2.95 8.56 -5.69
CA LEU A 68 2.92 9.84 -6.38
C LEU A 68 4.18 10.10 -7.21
N LEU A 69 5.37 9.69 -6.73
CA LEU A 69 6.59 9.75 -7.52
C LEU A 69 6.48 8.88 -8.77
N ARG A 70 5.89 7.70 -8.67
CA ARG A 70 5.66 6.82 -9.83
C ARG A 70 4.71 7.47 -10.82
N TRP A 71 3.66 8.09 -10.33
CA TRP A 71 2.73 8.86 -11.15
C TRP A 71 3.42 10.03 -11.85
N TRP A 72 4.23 10.80 -11.11
CA TRP A 72 5.01 11.92 -11.64
C TRP A 72 5.94 11.49 -12.78
N ARG A 73 6.64 10.38 -12.60
CA ARG A 73 7.52 9.79 -13.62
C ARG A 73 6.78 9.38 -14.89
N LEU A 74 5.56 8.86 -14.74
CA LEU A 74 4.73 8.49 -15.88
C LEU A 74 4.27 9.73 -16.64
N LEU A 75 3.80 10.74 -15.94
CA LEU A 75 3.37 12.00 -16.56
C LEU A 75 4.52 12.70 -17.29
N ASP A 76 5.69 12.76 -16.69
CA ASP A 76 6.90 13.30 -17.32
C ASP A 76 7.22 12.58 -18.62
N LEU A 77 7.24 11.24 -18.62
CA LEU A 77 7.48 10.44 -19.83
C LEU A 77 6.42 10.67 -20.91
N LEU A 78 5.18 10.94 -20.53
CA LEU A 78 4.08 11.22 -21.45
C LEU A 78 4.01 12.69 -21.88
N GLY A 79 4.81 13.59 -21.28
CA GLY A 79 4.77 15.03 -21.52
C GLY A 79 3.45 15.67 -21.06
N VAL A 80 2.80 15.11 -20.04
CA VAL A 80 1.50 15.58 -19.53
C VAL A 80 1.71 16.28 -18.19
N VAL A 81 1.22 17.51 -18.07
CA VAL A 81 1.23 18.24 -16.80
C VAL A 81 0.19 17.64 -15.87
N TRP A 82 0.51 17.52 -14.57
CA TRP A 82 -0.31 16.83 -13.58
C TRP A 82 -1.75 17.36 -13.49
N ASP A 83 -1.95 18.66 -13.69
CA ASP A 83 -3.25 19.35 -13.63
C ASP A 83 -4.11 19.15 -14.90
N ARG A 84 -3.55 18.52 -15.93
CA ARG A 84 -4.25 18.16 -17.18
C ARG A 84 -4.38 16.67 -17.39
N ALA A 85 -3.98 15.87 -16.40
CA ALA A 85 -4.12 14.43 -16.49
C ALA A 85 -5.59 13.99 -16.57
N THR A 86 -5.82 12.99 -17.41
CA THR A 86 -7.15 12.41 -17.67
C THR A 86 -7.22 10.95 -17.24
N THR A 87 -8.37 10.33 -17.41
CA THR A 87 -8.53 8.89 -17.15
C THR A 87 -7.63 8.04 -18.04
N ASP A 88 -7.22 8.52 -19.20
CA ASP A 88 -6.35 7.79 -20.13
C ASP A 88 -4.95 7.60 -19.54
N GLU A 89 -4.36 8.63 -18.91
CA GLU A 89 -3.09 8.49 -18.23
C GLU A 89 -3.18 7.52 -17.04
N VAL A 90 -4.31 7.54 -16.32
CA VAL A 90 -4.56 6.57 -15.23
C VAL A 90 -4.66 5.15 -15.78
N ALA A 91 -5.30 4.96 -16.95
CA ALA A 91 -5.37 3.66 -17.61
C ALA A 91 -3.97 3.16 -18.03
N VAL A 92 -3.12 4.05 -18.56
CA VAL A 92 -1.72 3.73 -18.89
C VAL A 92 -0.93 3.32 -17.62
N LEU A 93 -1.09 4.03 -16.50
CA LEU A 93 -0.46 3.65 -15.23
C LEU A 93 -0.89 2.25 -14.79
N VAL A 94 -2.18 1.94 -14.86
CA VAL A 94 -2.70 0.62 -14.48
C VAL A 94 -2.16 -0.46 -15.40
N GLY A 95 -2.15 -0.22 -16.73
CA GLY A 95 -1.56 -1.12 -17.70
C GLY A 95 -0.10 -1.42 -17.38
N TRP A 96 0.69 -0.37 -17.18
CA TRP A 96 2.10 -0.50 -16.79
C TRP A 96 2.29 -1.27 -15.48
N LEU A 97 1.55 -0.95 -14.42
CA LEU A 97 1.64 -1.65 -13.12
C LEU A 97 1.31 -3.15 -13.23
N ARG A 98 0.46 -3.55 -14.17
CA ARG A 98 0.13 -4.96 -14.40
C ARG A 98 1.27 -5.76 -15.03
N CYS A 99 2.10 -5.10 -15.82
CA CYS A 99 3.18 -5.74 -16.59
C CYS A 99 4.56 -5.52 -15.96
N ALA A 100 4.78 -4.38 -15.30
CA ALA A 100 6.08 -3.99 -14.79
C ALA A 100 6.57 -4.88 -13.64
N PRO A 101 7.87 -5.21 -13.61
CA PRO A 101 8.47 -5.88 -12.47
C PRO A 101 8.51 -4.94 -11.25
N ASN A 102 8.12 -5.44 -10.09
CA ASN A 102 8.21 -4.68 -8.85
C ASN A 102 9.65 -4.71 -8.32
N PRO A 103 10.36 -3.56 -8.24
CA PRO A 103 11.75 -3.51 -7.78
C PRO A 103 11.95 -4.05 -6.36
N GLN A 104 10.96 -3.89 -5.48
CA GLN A 104 11.01 -4.37 -4.11
C GLN A 104 10.99 -5.91 -4.01
N ARG A 105 10.63 -6.60 -5.10
CA ARG A 105 10.57 -8.06 -5.17
C ARG A 105 11.82 -8.68 -5.79
N ARG A 106 12.74 -7.86 -6.28
CA ARG A 106 14.06 -8.34 -6.71
C ARG A 106 14.84 -8.84 -5.50
N ARG A 107 15.14 -10.14 -5.49
CA ARG A 107 16.02 -10.70 -4.46
C ARG A 107 17.45 -10.21 -4.67
N ARG A 108 18.10 -9.80 -3.60
CA ARG A 108 19.50 -9.40 -3.60
C ARG A 108 20.46 -10.59 -3.76
N SER A 109 20.04 -11.81 -3.44
CA SER A 109 20.81 -13.03 -3.57
C SER A 109 20.15 -14.02 -4.53
N GLY A 110 20.90 -14.57 -5.47
CA GLY A 110 20.42 -15.45 -6.56
C GLY A 110 20.00 -16.88 -6.16
N GLY A 111 19.81 -17.18 -4.87
CA GLY A 111 19.58 -18.55 -4.38
C GLY A 111 18.16 -18.90 -3.94
N GLY A 112 17.14 -18.16 -4.33
CA GLY A 112 15.77 -18.50 -3.96
C GLY A 112 14.91 -19.04 -5.11
N PRO A 113 13.76 -19.71 -4.82
CA PRO A 113 12.87 -20.24 -5.86
C PRO A 113 12.39 -19.10 -6.78
N PRO A 114 12.20 -19.36 -8.09
CA PRO A 114 11.74 -18.37 -9.04
C PRO A 114 10.42 -17.70 -8.62
N ALA A 115 10.17 -16.48 -9.10
CA ALA A 115 8.92 -15.79 -8.87
C ALA A 115 7.72 -16.61 -9.37
N GLY A 116 6.66 -16.71 -8.58
CA GLY A 116 5.45 -17.47 -8.90
C GLY A 116 5.52 -18.96 -8.61
N THR A 117 6.67 -19.52 -8.25
CA THR A 117 6.80 -20.93 -7.85
C THR A 117 6.45 -21.15 -6.37
N VAL A 118 6.20 -22.38 -5.99
CA VAL A 118 5.96 -22.76 -4.60
C VAL A 118 7.28 -23.12 -3.93
N ASN A 119 7.54 -22.57 -2.76
CA ASN A 119 8.67 -22.98 -1.94
C ASN A 119 8.42 -24.38 -1.39
N VAL A 120 9.24 -25.34 -1.82
CA VAL A 120 9.06 -26.76 -1.48
C VAL A 120 9.11 -27.01 0.03
N LYS A 121 9.95 -26.24 0.77
CA LYS A 121 10.10 -26.41 2.23
C LYS A 121 8.93 -25.86 3.03
N THR A 122 8.33 -24.77 2.58
CA THR A 122 7.30 -24.05 3.35
C THR A 122 5.90 -24.11 2.73
N GLY A 123 5.77 -24.73 1.53
CA GLY A 123 4.52 -24.76 0.77
C GLY A 123 3.99 -23.37 0.38
N LYS A 124 4.76 -22.30 0.60
CA LYS A 124 4.33 -20.92 0.29
C LYS A 124 4.63 -20.60 -1.17
N PRO A 125 3.66 -20.00 -1.90
CA PRO A 125 3.97 -19.49 -3.23
C PRO A 125 4.94 -18.32 -3.11
N SER A 126 5.99 -18.33 -3.93
CA SER A 126 6.84 -17.17 -4.14
C SER A 126 6.01 -16.03 -4.75
N LEU A 127 6.26 -14.79 -4.31
CA LEU A 127 5.54 -13.66 -4.87
C LEU A 127 5.88 -13.52 -6.36
N ALA A 128 4.87 -13.27 -7.18
CA ALA A 128 5.06 -12.94 -8.59
C ALA A 128 5.96 -11.70 -8.74
N ALA A 129 6.70 -11.61 -9.84
CA ALA A 129 7.65 -10.51 -10.08
C ALA A 129 6.96 -9.13 -10.19
N GLY A 130 5.70 -9.09 -10.62
CA GLY A 130 4.92 -7.87 -10.83
C GLY A 130 4.27 -7.30 -9.57
N TYR A 131 3.54 -6.22 -9.74
CA TYR A 131 2.74 -5.61 -8.68
C TYR A 131 1.48 -6.45 -8.38
N ALA A 132 1.11 -6.58 -7.11
CA ALA A 132 -0.12 -7.25 -6.74
C ALA A 132 -1.36 -6.40 -7.08
N PRO A 133 -2.54 -7.01 -7.36
CA PRO A 133 -3.78 -6.27 -7.57
C PRO A 133 -4.11 -5.27 -6.45
N ALA A 134 -3.83 -5.63 -5.20
CA ALA A 134 -4.00 -4.73 -4.06
C ALA A 134 -3.09 -3.49 -4.13
N THR A 135 -1.85 -3.64 -4.64
CA THR A 135 -0.92 -2.51 -4.83
C THR A 135 -1.41 -1.57 -5.93
N VAL A 136 -1.95 -2.11 -7.03
CA VAL A 136 -2.57 -1.29 -8.09
C VAL A 136 -3.76 -0.51 -7.53
N ASN A 137 -4.63 -1.17 -6.76
CA ASN A 137 -5.78 -0.52 -6.14
C ASN A 137 -5.37 0.53 -5.10
N HIS A 138 -4.27 0.30 -4.37
CA HIS A 138 -3.69 1.29 -3.45
C HIS A 138 -3.23 2.54 -4.21
N ALA A 139 -2.47 2.38 -5.28
CA ALA A 139 -2.01 3.49 -6.12
C ALA A 139 -3.20 4.32 -6.65
N LEU A 140 -4.26 3.65 -7.14
CA LEU A 140 -5.49 4.34 -7.56
C LEU A 140 -6.15 5.12 -6.41
N SER A 141 -6.15 4.59 -5.19
CA SER A 141 -6.71 5.29 -4.03
C SER A 141 -5.87 6.50 -3.64
N VAL A 142 -4.54 6.40 -3.72
CA VAL A 142 -3.62 7.52 -3.49
C VAL A 142 -3.84 8.63 -4.51
N LEU A 143 -3.92 8.29 -5.81
CA LEU A 143 -4.16 9.25 -6.87
C LEU A 143 -5.53 9.93 -6.73
N SER A 144 -6.59 9.16 -6.45
CA SER A 144 -7.91 9.74 -6.22
C SER A 144 -7.88 10.76 -5.08
N ALA A 145 -7.27 10.41 -3.95
CA ALA A 145 -7.15 11.32 -2.81
C ALA A 145 -6.31 12.57 -3.13
N PHE A 146 -5.23 12.42 -3.91
CA PHE A 146 -4.39 13.53 -4.38
C PHE A 146 -5.19 14.51 -5.24
N TYR A 147 -5.92 14.03 -6.23
CA TYR A 147 -6.72 14.88 -7.10
C TYR A 147 -7.92 15.48 -6.38
N ASP A 148 -8.59 14.76 -5.49
CA ASP A 148 -9.68 15.30 -4.64
C ASP A 148 -9.17 16.42 -3.72
N PHE A 149 -7.94 16.29 -3.18
CA PHE A 149 -7.31 17.33 -2.37
C PHE A 149 -7.09 18.61 -3.18
N HIS A 150 -6.57 18.51 -4.40
CA HIS A 150 -6.32 19.66 -5.26
C HIS A 150 -7.62 20.26 -5.81
N ALA A 151 -8.60 19.45 -6.20
CA ALA A 151 -9.89 19.90 -6.68
C ALA A 151 -10.62 20.76 -5.62
N ARG A 152 -10.61 20.36 -4.33
CA ARG A 152 -11.16 21.17 -3.23
C ARG A 152 -10.49 22.54 -3.07
N ARG A 153 -9.32 22.74 -3.66
CA ARG A 153 -8.55 24.00 -3.65
C ARG A 153 -8.59 24.74 -4.98
N GLY A 154 -9.48 24.33 -5.88
CA GLY A 154 -9.60 24.92 -7.22
C GLY A 154 -8.39 24.68 -8.12
N ARG A 155 -7.64 23.61 -7.89
CA ARG A 155 -6.43 23.25 -8.65
C ARG A 155 -6.55 21.84 -9.20
N GLY A 156 -5.82 21.58 -10.29
CA GLY A 156 -5.87 20.28 -10.96
C GLY A 156 -6.92 20.19 -12.05
N PRO A 157 -7.18 19.00 -12.61
CA PRO A 157 -8.19 18.79 -13.62
C PRO A 157 -9.59 19.02 -13.06
N VAL A 158 -10.52 19.47 -13.92
CA VAL A 158 -11.91 19.77 -13.53
C VAL A 158 -12.62 18.54 -12.95
N ILE A 159 -12.28 17.36 -13.45
CA ILE A 159 -12.82 16.08 -12.97
C ILE A 159 -11.65 15.23 -12.49
N ASN A 160 -11.83 14.58 -11.34
CA ASN A 160 -10.83 13.62 -10.85
C ASN A 160 -10.58 12.53 -11.91
N PRO A 161 -9.34 12.36 -12.41
CA PRO A 161 -9.04 11.41 -13.47
C PRO A 161 -9.19 9.94 -13.05
N VAL A 162 -9.26 9.66 -11.74
CA VAL A 162 -9.45 8.30 -11.24
C VAL A 162 -10.93 7.94 -11.19
N PRO A 163 -11.40 6.95 -11.97
CA PRO A 163 -12.80 6.57 -11.98
C PRO A 163 -13.26 6.06 -10.61
N VAL A 164 -14.38 6.58 -10.12
CA VAL A 164 -15.05 6.13 -8.89
C VAL A 164 -16.34 5.39 -9.22
N ALA A 165 -16.69 4.39 -8.40
CA ALA A 165 -17.98 3.71 -8.52
C ALA A 165 -19.09 4.65 -8.04
N SER A 166 -19.85 5.22 -8.96
CA SER A 166 -20.96 6.15 -8.67
C SER A 166 -22.11 5.49 -7.90
N ALA A 167 -22.35 4.20 -8.13
CA ALA A 167 -23.49 3.47 -7.57
C ALA A 167 -23.42 3.21 -6.06
N ARG A 168 -22.23 3.24 -5.43
CA ARG A 168 -22.09 2.86 -4.02
C ARG A 168 -22.82 3.82 -3.06
N ARG A 169 -22.83 5.09 -3.38
CA ARG A 169 -23.43 6.12 -2.52
C ARG A 169 -24.97 6.07 -2.57
N SER A 170 -25.57 5.86 -3.74
CA SER A 170 -27.01 5.73 -3.89
C SER A 170 -27.55 4.40 -3.36
N MET A 171 -26.79 3.31 -3.48
CA MET A 171 -27.18 2.00 -2.97
C MET A 171 -27.20 1.91 -1.43
N LEU A 172 -26.38 2.73 -0.74
CA LEU A 172 -26.34 2.73 0.73
C LEU A 172 -27.35 3.72 1.33
N ALA A 173 -27.86 4.68 0.57
CA ALA A 173 -28.77 5.72 1.06
C ALA A 173 -30.14 5.17 1.55
N HIS A 174 -30.58 4.02 1.02
CA HIS A 174 -31.87 3.39 1.35
C HIS A 174 -31.72 1.90 1.71
N HIS A 175 -30.55 1.51 2.21
CA HIS A 175 -30.29 0.10 2.53
C HIS A 175 -31.01 -0.33 3.81
N ASN A 176 -31.86 -1.37 3.70
CA ASN A 176 -32.46 -2.04 4.85
C ASN A 176 -31.39 -2.95 5.49
N PRO A 177 -31.05 -2.78 6.79
CA PRO A 177 -30.04 -3.59 7.48
C PRO A 177 -30.31 -5.09 7.46
N MET A 178 -31.58 -5.49 7.26
CA MET A 178 -31.98 -6.92 7.21
C MET A 178 -31.75 -7.57 5.84
N HIS A 179 -31.44 -6.81 4.82
CA HIS A 179 -31.15 -7.32 3.49
C HIS A 179 -29.64 -7.41 3.24
N ALA A 180 -29.22 -8.48 2.56
CA ALA A 180 -27.83 -8.59 2.11
C ALA A 180 -27.45 -7.39 1.23
N VAL A 181 -26.37 -6.71 1.56
CA VAL A 181 -25.87 -5.57 0.77
C VAL A 181 -25.51 -6.05 -0.63
N PRO A 182 -26.16 -5.56 -1.69
CA PRO A 182 -25.76 -5.91 -3.04
C PRO A 182 -24.28 -5.50 -3.25
N ARG A 183 -23.47 -6.37 -3.84
CA ARG A 183 -22.09 -6.03 -4.17
C ARG A 183 -22.10 -4.87 -5.16
N ALA A 184 -21.69 -3.68 -4.72
CA ALA A 184 -21.57 -2.53 -5.59
C ALA A 184 -20.65 -2.86 -6.78
N PRO A 185 -20.97 -2.41 -8.00
CA PRO A 185 -20.11 -2.59 -9.13
C PRO A 185 -18.73 -1.97 -8.83
N ARG A 186 -17.69 -2.71 -9.21
CA ARG A 186 -16.31 -2.25 -9.02
C ARG A 186 -16.07 -1.05 -9.94
N ALA A 187 -15.41 0.00 -9.40
CA ALA A 187 -15.00 1.12 -10.23
C ALA A 187 -14.11 0.66 -11.38
N LEU A 188 -14.23 1.32 -12.54
CA LEU A 188 -13.37 1.09 -13.68
C LEU A 188 -11.90 1.15 -13.27
N LEU A 189 -11.04 0.36 -13.89
CA LEU A 189 -9.61 0.22 -13.63
C LEU A 189 -9.22 -0.45 -12.28
N ARG A 190 -10.10 -0.59 -11.30
CA ARG A 190 -9.78 -1.34 -10.09
C ARG A 190 -9.66 -2.83 -10.36
N GLN A 191 -8.62 -3.43 -9.82
CA GLN A 191 -8.29 -4.83 -10.01
C GLN A 191 -9.08 -5.72 -9.05
N LYS A 192 -9.47 -6.92 -9.52
CA LYS A 192 -10.02 -7.96 -8.65
C LYS A 192 -8.90 -8.47 -7.74
N VAL A 193 -9.10 -8.36 -6.43
CA VAL A 193 -8.19 -8.96 -5.44
C VAL A 193 -8.75 -10.34 -5.12
N PRO A 194 -7.97 -11.42 -5.30
CA PRO A 194 -8.43 -12.75 -4.93
C PRO A 194 -8.59 -12.83 -3.41
N ASP A 195 -9.68 -13.43 -2.96
CA ASP A 195 -9.88 -13.78 -1.56
C ASP A 195 -8.84 -14.82 -1.16
N ARG A 196 -8.10 -14.54 -0.11
CA ARG A 196 -7.13 -15.47 0.44
C ARG A 196 -7.69 -15.99 1.77
N THR A 197 -7.97 -17.27 1.83
CA THR A 197 -8.25 -17.93 3.10
C THR A 197 -7.01 -17.82 3.99
N PRO A 198 -7.14 -17.30 5.22
CA PRO A 198 -6.04 -17.33 6.18
C PRO A 198 -5.55 -18.77 6.37
N ARG A 199 -4.24 -18.96 6.38
CA ARG A 199 -3.65 -20.28 6.64
C ARG A 199 -3.57 -20.45 8.16
N ALA A 200 -4.24 -21.46 8.68
CA ALA A 200 -4.02 -21.92 10.04
C ALA A 200 -2.80 -22.84 10.09
N ILE A 201 -2.06 -22.79 11.18
CA ILE A 201 -1.06 -23.81 11.52
C ILE A 201 -1.85 -24.92 12.23
N PRO A 202 -1.79 -26.18 11.78
CA PRO A 202 -2.43 -27.30 12.47
C PRO A 202 -1.91 -27.44 13.91
N ASP A 203 -2.78 -27.76 14.85
CA ASP A 203 -2.44 -27.84 16.27
C ASP A 203 -1.21 -28.73 16.56
N PRO A 204 -1.07 -29.93 15.97
CA PRO A 204 0.13 -30.75 16.21
C PRO A 204 1.46 -30.07 15.81
N LEU A 205 1.45 -29.33 14.68
CA LEU A 205 2.64 -28.58 14.24
C LEU A 205 2.90 -27.36 15.13
N TRP A 206 1.84 -26.85 15.74
CA TRP A 206 1.94 -25.79 16.73
C TRP A 206 2.62 -26.30 18.02
N ASP A 207 2.19 -27.44 18.51
CA ASP A 207 2.76 -28.09 19.69
C ASP A 207 4.25 -28.47 19.48
N GLU A 208 4.57 -29.03 18.32
CA GLU A 208 5.97 -29.30 17.92
C GLU A 208 6.82 -28.03 17.89
N LEU A 209 6.29 -26.92 17.37
CA LEU A 209 6.98 -25.63 17.33
C LEU A 209 7.27 -25.13 18.74
N PHE A 210 6.30 -25.19 19.66
CA PHE A 210 6.50 -24.80 21.05
C PHE A 210 7.53 -25.70 21.76
N ALA A 211 7.44 -27.00 21.58
CA ALA A 211 8.38 -27.96 22.17
C ALA A 211 9.82 -27.78 21.67
N ALA A 212 9.99 -27.34 20.41
CA ALA A 212 11.31 -27.10 19.82
C ALA A 212 11.95 -25.78 20.22
N MET A 213 11.22 -24.89 20.93
CA MET A 213 11.76 -23.60 21.32
C MET A 213 12.70 -23.73 22.53
N THR A 214 13.91 -23.21 22.36
CA THR A 214 14.93 -23.18 23.42
C THR A 214 15.06 -21.81 24.09
N CYS A 215 14.48 -20.75 23.52
CA CYS A 215 14.56 -19.38 24.02
C CYS A 215 13.24 -18.95 24.66
N HIS A 216 13.27 -18.65 25.98
CA HIS A 216 12.09 -18.19 26.73
C HIS A 216 11.44 -16.93 26.15
N ARG A 217 12.24 -16.00 25.59
CA ARG A 217 11.74 -14.79 24.94
C ARG A 217 10.88 -15.14 23.72
N ASP A 218 11.36 -16.05 22.89
CA ASP A 218 10.68 -16.42 21.65
C ASP A 218 9.43 -17.26 21.95
N TRP A 219 9.50 -18.11 22.98
CA TRP A 219 8.36 -18.84 23.53
C TRP A 219 7.28 -17.89 24.05
N ALA A 220 7.65 -16.93 24.90
CA ALA A 220 6.73 -15.93 25.43
C ALA A 220 6.10 -15.08 24.32
N LEU A 221 6.90 -14.65 23.33
CA LEU A 221 6.42 -13.87 22.20
C LEU A 221 5.36 -14.63 21.40
N LEU A 222 5.61 -15.91 21.09
CA LEU A 222 4.62 -16.73 20.35
C LEU A 222 3.38 -17.02 21.18
N ALA A 223 3.53 -17.32 22.48
CA ALA A 223 2.40 -17.49 23.37
C ALA A 223 1.52 -16.24 23.41
N LEU A 224 2.13 -15.05 23.54
CA LEU A 224 1.41 -13.78 23.50
C LEU A 224 0.71 -13.54 22.16
N TYR A 225 1.32 -13.93 21.03
CA TYR A 225 0.66 -13.85 19.72
C TYR A 225 -0.65 -14.64 19.66
N VAL A 226 -0.63 -15.87 20.15
CA VAL A 226 -1.79 -16.75 20.12
C VAL A 226 -2.87 -16.27 21.09
N CYS A 227 -2.48 -15.95 22.31
CA CYS A 227 -3.44 -15.59 23.37
C CYS A 227 -4.06 -14.21 23.17
N SER A 228 -3.31 -13.23 22.64
CA SER A 228 -3.80 -11.86 22.53
C SER A 228 -4.28 -11.45 21.13
N GLY A 229 -3.80 -12.11 20.09
CA GLY A 229 -4.03 -11.67 18.71
C GLY A 229 -3.40 -10.32 18.36
N ALA A 230 -2.53 -9.79 19.23
CA ALA A 230 -1.87 -8.51 19.01
C ALA A 230 -0.90 -8.57 17.82
N ARG A 231 -0.59 -7.40 17.22
CA ARG A 231 0.34 -7.31 16.10
C ARG A 231 1.78 -7.43 16.56
N ALA A 232 2.66 -7.86 15.64
CA ALA A 232 4.10 -7.97 15.91
C ALA A 232 4.69 -6.69 16.52
N SER A 233 4.37 -5.53 15.95
CA SER A 233 4.87 -4.25 16.44
C SER A 233 4.35 -3.90 17.84
N GLU A 234 3.15 -4.32 18.20
CA GLU A 234 2.52 -4.09 19.49
C GLU A 234 3.21 -4.95 20.57
N LEU A 235 3.47 -6.23 20.28
CA LEU A 235 4.15 -7.14 21.20
C LEU A 235 5.65 -6.84 21.34
N LEU A 236 6.33 -6.48 20.24
CA LEU A 236 7.75 -6.12 20.28
C LEU A 236 8.03 -4.79 21.00
N ALA A 237 7.03 -3.93 21.14
CA ALA A 237 7.10 -2.69 21.90
C ALA A 237 6.62 -2.84 23.35
N LEU A 238 6.25 -4.06 23.80
CA LEU A 238 5.77 -4.32 25.13
C LEU A 238 6.92 -4.14 26.16
N LEU A 239 6.65 -3.34 27.16
CA LEU A 239 7.54 -3.16 28.32
C LEU A 239 7.03 -3.99 29.49
N ILE A 240 7.90 -4.28 30.46
CA ILE A 240 7.54 -5.09 31.65
C ILE A 240 6.45 -4.41 32.49
N GLU A 241 6.45 -3.09 32.52
CA GLU A 241 5.43 -2.27 33.18
C GLU A 241 4.03 -2.36 32.55
N HIS A 242 3.97 -2.84 31.30
CA HIS A 242 2.71 -3.08 30.60
C HIS A 242 2.13 -4.48 30.89
N VAL A 243 2.75 -5.25 31.80
CA VAL A 243 2.28 -6.60 32.16
C VAL A 243 1.68 -6.57 33.57
N ASP A 244 0.38 -6.77 33.64
CA ASP A 244 -0.33 -6.98 34.90
C ASP A 244 -0.33 -8.48 35.24
N TRP A 245 0.59 -8.91 36.07
CA TRP A 245 0.75 -10.30 36.48
C TRP A 245 -0.43 -10.82 37.28
N ALA A 246 -1.00 -9.96 38.14
CA ALA A 246 -2.11 -10.35 39.01
C ALA A 246 -3.41 -10.48 38.19
N GLY A 247 -3.66 -9.56 37.28
CA GLY A 247 -4.82 -9.57 36.39
C GLY A 247 -4.67 -10.43 35.14
N GLN A 248 -3.48 -11.03 34.92
CA GLN A 248 -3.15 -11.79 33.69
C GLN A 248 -3.46 -11.01 32.39
N ARG A 249 -3.06 -9.73 32.36
CA ARG A 249 -3.33 -8.80 31.27
C ARG A 249 -2.06 -8.16 30.75
N ILE A 250 -2.10 -7.79 29.47
CA ILE A 250 -1.07 -6.95 28.85
C ILE A 250 -1.72 -5.72 28.26
N TRP A 251 -1.02 -4.60 28.35
CA TRP A 251 -1.43 -3.33 27.75
C TRP A 251 -0.61 -3.08 26.49
N VAL A 252 -1.25 -2.98 25.35
CA VAL A 252 -0.59 -2.74 24.07
C VAL A 252 -1.07 -1.44 23.45
N VAL A 253 -0.15 -0.66 22.88
CA VAL A 253 -0.49 0.54 22.12
C VAL A 253 -0.84 0.12 20.71
N SER A 254 -2.14 0.16 20.38
CA SER A 254 -2.63 -0.21 19.06
C SER A 254 -2.26 0.80 17.98
N LYS A 255 -2.13 0.32 16.75
CA LYS A 255 -1.93 1.19 15.59
C LYS A 255 -3.10 2.16 15.45
N GLY A 256 -2.85 3.45 15.65
CA GLY A 256 -3.86 4.51 15.60
C GLY A 256 -4.35 4.99 16.95
N SER A 257 -4.00 4.31 18.06
CA SER A 257 -4.10 4.89 19.39
C SER A 257 -2.82 5.67 19.70
N ARG A 258 -2.96 6.89 20.16
CA ARG A 258 -1.86 7.60 20.85
C ARG A 258 -1.94 7.29 22.33
N ALA A 259 -0.82 6.99 22.91
CA ALA A 259 -0.68 6.98 24.37
C ALA A 259 -0.82 8.40 24.88
#